data_e8366731e761ddfb6576a8dd69c6fa56
#
_entry.id   e8366731e761ddfb6576a8dd69c6fa56
#
_cell.length_a   1.000
_cell.length_b   1.000
_cell.length_c   1.000
_cell.angle_alpha   90.00
_cell.angle_beta   90.00
_cell.angle_gamma   90.00
#
_symmetry.space_group_name_H-M   'P 1'
#
loop_
_entity.id
_entity.type
_entity.pdbx_description
1 polymer ?
#
loop_
_entity_poly.entity_id
_entity_poly.type
_entity_poly.pdbx_seq_one_letter_code
_entity_poly.pdbx_strand_id
1 'polypeptide(L)'
;TAILRGEKRKIIEVIITSDNKNESETFETKDYVKLDEKSIKELLLKSGSWPFIRQRPYNTIASPEDNPKSIFISSFSTLPLSFDYNFCLKNNQDEFQLGVNVLKKLTLGKVFLAIDNTSKGFFDKIENVEKIYVEGPHPAGNSSVHIHNVDPINYGEKIWTVNPEDVVNIGIFFKTGIFSCKRTLAIVGSSVKNPKYYNSSIGTSVKNLIDFSNINYKNSRLISGDILSGKQVGPDNYIDFYSNTFCAIPEGDKHRFFGWIPFVDNFIP
;
A
#
# COMPACT_ATOMS: atom_id res chain seq x y z
N THR A 1 2.97 -19.58 14.06
CA THR A 1 2.52 -19.65 15.47
C THR A 1 1.68 -18.43 15.77
N ALA A 2 0.47 -18.64 16.29
CA ALA A 2 -0.41 -17.55 16.73
C ALA A 2 -0.27 -17.33 18.24
N ILE A 3 -0.06 -16.10 18.66
CA ILE A 3 -0.01 -15.74 20.08
C ILE A 3 -1.37 -15.17 20.46
N LEU A 4 -2.07 -15.84 21.38
CA LEU A 4 -3.35 -15.41 21.93
C LEU A 4 -3.14 -14.74 23.26
N ARG A 5 -3.52 -13.46 23.40
CA ARG A 5 -3.41 -12.69 24.66
C ARG A 5 -4.72 -11.96 24.97
N GLY A 6 -4.97 -11.80 26.27
CA GLY A 6 -6.10 -11.05 26.82
C GLY A 6 -7.42 -11.80 26.86
N GLU A 7 -8.43 -11.17 27.46
CA GLU A 7 -9.75 -11.77 27.69
C GLU A 7 -10.48 -12.18 26.40
N LYS A 8 -10.29 -11.44 25.33
CA LYS A 8 -10.90 -11.71 24.01
C LYS A 8 -10.02 -12.56 23.09
N ARG A 9 -8.85 -13.00 23.54
CA ARG A 9 -7.92 -13.85 22.76
C ARG A 9 -7.72 -13.39 21.31
N LYS A 10 -7.58 -12.08 21.10
CA LYS A 10 -7.28 -11.53 19.76
C LYS A 10 -5.96 -12.08 19.25
N ILE A 11 -5.96 -12.55 18.01
CA ILE A 11 -4.72 -12.82 17.27
C ILE A 11 -4.06 -11.47 17.00
N ILE A 12 -2.83 -11.30 17.48
CA ILE A 12 -2.04 -10.07 17.29
C ILE A 12 -1.18 -10.19 16.05
N GLU A 13 -0.61 -11.37 15.83
CA GLU A 13 0.36 -11.62 14.77
C GLU A 13 0.32 -13.08 14.34
N VAL A 14 0.54 -13.33 13.06
CA VAL A 14 0.74 -14.66 12.48
C VAL A 14 2.10 -14.69 11.83
N ILE A 15 3.02 -15.49 12.35
CA ILE A 15 4.38 -15.65 11.81
C ILE A 15 4.42 -16.92 10.98
N ILE A 16 4.82 -16.77 9.71
CA ILE A 16 4.99 -17.88 8.78
C ILE A 16 6.50 -18.06 8.55
N THR A 17 6.99 -19.26 8.88
CA THR A 17 8.37 -19.61 8.56
C THR A 17 8.38 -20.32 7.21
N SER A 18 9.16 -19.76 6.25
CA SER A 18 9.33 -20.37 4.93
C SER A 18 10.14 -21.67 5.04
N ASP A 19 9.72 -22.67 4.31
CA ASP A 19 10.47 -23.92 4.11
C ASP A 19 11.42 -23.85 2.90
N ASN A 20 11.53 -22.68 2.28
CA ASN A 20 12.31 -22.41 1.05
C ASN A 20 11.83 -23.19 -0.20
N LYS A 21 10.65 -23.81 -0.14
CA LYS A 21 10.01 -24.37 -1.31
C LYS A 21 9.10 -23.31 -1.91
N ASN A 22 9.30 -22.99 -3.17
CA ASN A 22 8.46 -22.03 -3.89
C ASN A 22 7.19 -22.71 -4.42
N GLU A 23 6.45 -23.37 -3.54
CA GLU A 23 5.17 -23.99 -3.87
C GLU A 23 4.07 -22.93 -3.80
N SER A 24 3.18 -22.91 -4.79
CA SER A 24 2.04 -22.00 -4.85
C SER A 24 0.79 -22.75 -5.30
N GLU A 25 -0.34 -22.38 -4.72
CA GLU A 25 -1.63 -22.83 -5.21
C GLU A 25 -1.98 -22.08 -6.51
N THR A 26 -2.48 -22.80 -7.50
CA THR A 26 -2.89 -22.21 -8.79
C THR A 26 -4.41 -22.24 -8.90
N PHE A 27 -4.98 -21.09 -9.22
CA PHE A 27 -6.42 -20.89 -9.41
C PHE A 27 -6.74 -20.81 -10.90
N GLU A 28 -7.90 -21.31 -11.31
CA GLU A 28 -8.41 -21.10 -12.65
C GLU A 28 -8.97 -19.69 -12.80
N THR A 29 -8.20 -18.82 -13.42
CA THR A 29 -8.57 -17.39 -13.65
C THR A 29 -8.96 -17.14 -15.11
N LYS A 30 -9.36 -18.17 -15.84
CA LYS A 30 -9.64 -18.14 -17.28
C LYS A 30 -10.66 -17.04 -17.62
N ASP A 31 -10.26 -16.18 -18.52
CA ASP A 31 -11.08 -15.19 -19.21
C ASP A 31 -11.98 -14.36 -18.26
N TYR A 32 -11.32 -13.49 -17.47
CA TYR A 32 -12.01 -12.61 -16.50
C TYR A 32 -13.16 -11.82 -17.12
N VAL A 33 -13.16 -11.66 -18.46
CA VAL A 33 -14.24 -10.97 -19.19
C VAL A 33 -15.57 -11.68 -19.02
N LYS A 34 -15.57 -13.00 -18.91
CA LYS A 34 -16.78 -13.82 -18.74
C LYS A 34 -17.23 -13.96 -17.28
N LEU A 35 -16.37 -13.59 -16.33
CA LEU A 35 -16.68 -13.70 -14.93
C LEU A 35 -17.64 -12.59 -14.50
N ASP A 36 -18.63 -12.95 -13.70
CA ASP A 36 -19.51 -12.02 -13.01
C ASP A 36 -18.85 -11.49 -11.72
N GLU A 37 -19.46 -10.49 -11.11
CA GLU A 37 -18.98 -9.87 -9.86
C GLU A 37 -18.79 -10.90 -8.75
N LYS A 38 -19.74 -11.83 -8.59
CA LYS A 38 -19.71 -12.84 -7.53
C LYS A 38 -18.52 -13.78 -7.70
N SER A 39 -18.29 -14.27 -8.90
CA SER A 39 -17.15 -15.15 -9.22
C SER A 39 -15.81 -14.45 -8.99
N ILE A 40 -15.70 -13.16 -9.33
CA ILE A 40 -14.50 -12.36 -9.06
C ILE A 40 -14.27 -12.21 -7.56
N LYS A 41 -15.31 -11.87 -6.78
CA LYS A 41 -15.23 -11.79 -5.31
C LYS A 41 -14.78 -13.11 -4.70
N GLU A 42 -15.35 -14.23 -5.13
CA GLU A 42 -14.98 -15.56 -4.65
C GLU A 42 -13.51 -15.91 -4.95
N LEU A 43 -13.03 -15.61 -6.16
CA LEU A 43 -11.63 -15.83 -6.53
C LEU A 43 -10.67 -14.99 -5.69
N LEU A 44 -10.96 -13.69 -5.51
CA LEU A 44 -10.14 -12.80 -4.70
C LEU A 44 -10.13 -13.22 -3.21
N LEU A 45 -11.24 -13.73 -2.69
CA LEU A 45 -11.32 -14.25 -1.33
C LEU A 45 -10.51 -15.54 -1.17
N LYS A 46 -10.70 -16.51 -2.08
CA LYS A 46 -10.01 -17.80 -2.03
C LYS A 46 -8.50 -17.66 -2.22
N SER A 47 -8.07 -16.76 -3.09
CA SER A 47 -6.64 -16.51 -3.33
C SER A 47 -5.93 -15.75 -2.22
N GLY A 48 -6.67 -15.10 -1.30
CA GLY A 48 -6.09 -14.19 -0.31
C GLY A 48 -5.80 -12.78 -0.84
N SER A 49 -6.25 -12.44 -2.05
CA SER A 49 -6.07 -11.09 -2.64
C SER A 49 -7.11 -10.08 -2.15
N TRP A 50 -8.20 -10.52 -1.54
CA TRP A 50 -9.28 -9.65 -1.08
C TRP A 50 -8.83 -8.55 -0.11
N PRO A 51 -7.90 -8.76 0.85
CA PRO A 51 -7.41 -7.72 1.75
C PRO A 51 -6.76 -6.51 1.08
N PHE A 52 -6.37 -6.61 -0.19
CA PHE A 52 -5.89 -5.47 -0.98
C PHE A 52 -6.94 -4.38 -1.15
N ILE A 53 -8.22 -4.72 -1.00
CA ILE A 53 -9.34 -3.79 -1.13
C ILE A 53 -9.72 -3.26 0.24
N ARG A 54 -9.55 -1.95 0.43
CA ARG A 54 -9.91 -1.26 1.68
C ARG A 54 -11.21 -0.49 1.49
N GLN A 55 -11.97 -0.36 2.57
CA GLN A 55 -13.27 0.30 2.58
C GLN A 55 -13.27 1.55 3.44
N ARG A 56 -13.76 2.64 2.89
CA ARG A 56 -14.00 3.90 3.58
C ARG A 56 -15.46 4.00 4.03
N PRO A 57 -15.73 4.72 5.13
CA PRO A 57 -14.88 5.72 5.79
C PRO A 57 -13.86 5.15 6.81
N TYR A 58 -14.03 3.93 7.29
CA TYR A 58 -13.25 3.44 8.45
C TYR A 58 -11.91 2.80 8.11
N ASN A 59 -11.53 2.77 6.83
CA ASN A 59 -10.29 2.16 6.35
C ASN A 59 -10.08 0.71 6.82
N THR A 60 -11.14 -0.08 6.79
CA THR A 60 -11.12 -1.52 7.08
C THR A 60 -10.95 -2.32 5.79
N ILE A 61 -10.71 -3.63 5.89
CA ILE A 61 -10.85 -4.52 4.73
C ILE A 61 -12.30 -4.45 4.26
N ALA A 62 -12.51 -4.39 2.94
CA ALA A 62 -13.84 -4.32 2.35
C ALA A 62 -14.68 -5.54 2.73
N SER A 63 -15.96 -5.33 3.06
CA SER A 63 -16.89 -6.45 3.22
C SER A 63 -17.27 -6.99 1.83
N PRO A 64 -17.19 -8.30 1.58
CA PRO A 64 -17.62 -8.90 0.32
C PRO A 64 -19.10 -8.70 0.02
N GLU A 65 -19.90 -8.53 1.07
CA GLU A 65 -21.35 -8.29 0.97
C GLU A 65 -21.70 -6.86 0.50
N ASP A 66 -20.72 -5.94 0.59
CA ASP A 66 -20.95 -4.56 0.23
C ASP A 66 -20.74 -4.31 -1.26
N ASN A 67 -21.50 -3.35 -1.79
CA ASN A 67 -21.33 -2.80 -3.12
C ASN A 67 -20.81 -1.37 -2.99
N PRO A 68 -19.59 -1.07 -3.46
CA PRO A 68 -19.06 0.27 -3.34
C PRO A 68 -19.71 1.22 -4.32
N LYS A 69 -19.97 2.46 -3.87
CA LYS A 69 -20.42 3.57 -4.73
C LYS A 69 -19.40 3.83 -5.84
N SER A 70 -18.12 3.76 -5.50
CA SER A 70 -16.97 3.93 -6.40
C SER A 70 -15.71 3.30 -5.83
N ILE A 71 -14.68 3.18 -6.68
CA ILE A 71 -13.35 2.68 -6.26
C ILE A 71 -12.32 3.75 -6.59
N PHE A 72 -11.43 4.06 -5.64
CA PHE A 72 -10.37 5.04 -5.79
C PHE A 72 -8.99 4.39 -5.76
N ILE A 73 -8.14 4.77 -6.71
CA ILE A 73 -6.73 4.41 -6.80
C ILE A 73 -5.93 5.71 -6.80
N SER A 74 -5.03 5.90 -5.83
CA SER A 74 -4.13 7.06 -5.81
C SER A 74 -2.77 6.63 -6.32
N SER A 75 -2.35 7.13 -7.48
CA SER A 75 -1.09 6.75 -8.12
C SER A 75 0.13 7.54 -7.64
N PHE A 76 -0.04 8.39 -6.65
CA PHE A 76 1.04 9.19 -6.06
C PHE A 76 0.83 9.42 -4.57
N SER A 77 1.86 9.89 -3.91
CA SER A 77 1.81 10.28 -2.51
C SER A 77 2.51 11.62 -2.31
N THR A 78 1.96 12.45 -1.44
CA THR A 78 2.55 13.74 -1.04
C THR A 78 3.22 13.66 0.33
N LEU A 79 3.36 12.46 0.88
CA LEU A 79 4.08 12.21 2.13
C LEU A 79 5.59 12.45 1.94
N PRO A 80 6.29 12.92 2.97
CA PRO A 80 7.76 13.01 2.93
C PRO A 80 8.39 11.64 2.66
N LEU A 81 9.39 11.59 1.80
CA LEU A 81 10.10 10.35 1.42
C LEU A 81 9.18 9.26 0.86
N SER A 82 8.12 9.67 0.18
CA SER A 82 7.10 8.75 -0.30
C SER A 82 7.58 7.84 -1.43
N PHE A 83 6.85 6.74 -1.59
CA PHE A 83 7.05 5.77 -2.64
C PHE A 83 6.65 6.35 -4.02
N ASP A 84 7.53 6.20 -5.01
CA ASP A 84 7.26 6.61 -6.39
C ASP A 84 6.67 5.45 -7.20
N TYR A 85 5.35 5.45 -7.36
CA TYR A 85 4.64 4.42 -8.11
C TYR A 85 4.95 4.46 -9.61
N ASN A 86 5.17 5.64 -10.20
CA ASN A 86 5.53 5.76 -11.61
C ASN A 86 6.85 5.07 -11.91
N PHE A 87 7.84 5.24 -11.04
CA PHE A 87 9.13 4.60 -11.18
C PHE A 87 9.05 3.09 -10.95
N CYS A 88 8.40 2.67 -9.86
CA CYS A 88 8.40 1.27 -9.44
C CYS A 88 7.53 0.37 -10.33
N LEU A 89 6.42 0.89 -10.83
CA LEU A 89 5.43 0.11 -11.58
C LEU A 89 5.49 0.31 -13.10
N LYS A 90 6.46 1.05 -13.61
CA LYS A 90 6.59 1.40 -15.05
C LYS A 90 6.59 0.19 -15.99
N ASN A 91 7.02 -0.97 -15.54
CA ASN A 91 7.09 -2.20 -16.32
C ASN A 91 5.84 -3.10 -16.15
N ASN A 92 4.86 -2.66 -15.35
CA ASN A 92 3.67 -3.44 -15.00
C ASN A 92 2.38 -2.79 -15.55
N GLN A 93 2.48 -2.07 -16.65
CA GLN A 93 1.32 -1.36 -17.22
C GLN A 93 0.19 -2.32 -17.60
N ASP A 94 0.50 -3.47 -18.21
CA ASP A 94 -0.50 -4.46 -18.62
C ASP A 94 -1.20 -5.11 -17.42
N GLU A 95 -0.43 -5.47 -16.39
CA GLU A 95 -0.98 -6.03 -15.16
C GLU A 95 -1.81 -4.99 -14.41
N PHE A 96 -1.39 -3.74 -14.39
CA PHE A 96 -2.16 -2.66 -13.79
C PHE A 96 -3.49 -2.46 -14.53
N GLN A 97 -3.47 -2.41 -15.87
CA GLN A 97 -4.67 -2.30 -16.68
C GLN A 97 -5.62 -3.48 -16.45
N LEU A 98 -5.09 -4.70 -16.37
CA LEU A 98 -5.89 -5.88 -16.07
C LEU A 98 -6.54 -5.79 -14.67
N GLY A 99 -5.78 -5.36 -13.66
CA GLY A 99 -6.27 -5.14 -12.30
C GLY A 99 -7.40 -4.09 -12.27
N VAL A 100 -7.25 -2.99 -12.99
CA VAL A 100 -8.30 -1.96 -13.15
C VAL A 100 -9.56 -2.56 -13.78
N ASN A 101 -9.43 -3.34 -14.84
CA ASN A 101 -10.56 -3.96 -15.53
C ASN A 101 -11.32 -4.95 -14.62
N VAL A 102 -10.59 -5.67 -13.76
CA VAL A 102 -11.20 -6.54 -12.73
C VAL A 102 -11.94 -5.70 -11.68
N LEU A 103 -11.31 -4.66 -11.15
CA LEU A 103 -11.92 -3.77 -10.16
C LEU A 103 -13.19 -3.07 -10.70
N LYS A 104 -13.19 -2.72 -11.99
CA LYS A 104 -14.37 -2.12 -12.64
C LYS A 104 -15.60 -3.02 -12.58
N LYS A 105 -15.43 -4.34 -12.57
CA LYS A 105 -16.53 -5.29 -12.43
C LYS A 105 -17.08 -5.42 -11.00
N LEU A 106 -16.37 -4.91 -10.02
CA LEU A 106 -16.77 -4.94 -8.61
C LEU A 106 -17.60 -3.72 -8.18
N THR A 107 -17.88 -2.80 -9.09
CA THR A 107 -18.73 -1.63 -8.83
C THR A 107 -19.60 -1.27 -10.03
N LEU A 108 -20.82 -0.88 -9.75
CA LEU A 108 -21.70 -0.25 -10.76
C LEU A 108 -21.32 1.23 -11.00
N GLY A 109 -20.57 1.80 -10.08
CA GLY A 109 -20.08 3.18 -10.15
C GLY A 109 -18.82 3.35 -10.98
N LYS A 110 -18.01 4.34 -10.63
CA LYS A 110 -16.78 4.69 -11.34
C LYS A 110 -15.55 4.14 -10.61
N VAL A 111 -14.50 3.84 -11.39
CA VAL A 111 -13.15 3.66 -10.87
C VAL A 111 -12.39 4.96 -11.13
N PHE A 112 -11.97 5.63 -10.08
CA PHE A 112 -11.21 6.87 -10.15
C PHE A 112 -9.71 6.58 -10.00
N LEU A 113 -8.91 7.18 -10.86
CA LEU A 113 -7.44 7.14 -10.81
C LEU A 113 -6.93 8.56 -10.59
N ALA A 114 -6.43 8.83 -9.39
CA ALA A 114 -5.81 10.11 -9.07
C ALA A 114 -4.35 10.10 -9.51
N ILE A 115 -3.97 11.09 -10.31
CA ILE A 115 -2.67 11.25 -10.95
C ILE A 115 -2.10 12.60 -10.52
N ASP A 116 -0.80 12.64 -10.22
CA ASP A 116 -0.07 13.88 -9.99
C ASP A 116 0.00 14.70 -11.29
N ASN A 117 -0.56 15.92 -11.25
CA ASN A 117 -0.57 16.81 -12.39
C ASN A 117 0.84 17.27 -12.83
N THR A 118 1.81 17.19 -11.93
CA THR A 118 3.21 17.61 -12.19
C THR A 118 4.06 16.47 -12.76
N SER A 119 3.63 15.22 -12.62
CA SER A 119 4.41 14.03 -12.98
C SER A 119 3.68 13.17 -14.01
N LYS A 120 4.07 13.29 -15.26
CA LYS A 120 3.57 12.42 -16.33
C LYS A 120 4.18 11.03 -16.23
N GLY A 121 3.33 9.99 -16.40
CA GLY A 121 3.77 8.60 -16.32
C GLY A 121 2.88 7.67 -17.11
N PHE A 122 3.04 6.36 -16.87
CA PHE A 122 2.22 5.36 -17.55
C PHE A 122 0.74 5.41 -17.12
N PHE A 123 0.45 5.95 -15.93
CA PHE A 123 -0.92 6.09 -15.42
C PHE A 123 -1.81 6.93 -16.33
N ASP A 124 -1.24 7.89 -17.09
CA ASP A 124 -1.98 8.66 -18.08
C ASP A 124 -2.54 7.83 -19.24
N LYS A 125 -1.96 6.64 -19.48
CA LYS A 125 -2.35 5.73 -20.56
C LYS A 125 -3.40 4.71 -20.14
N ILE A 126 -3.70 4.60 -18.85
CA ILE A 126 -4.65 3.63 -18.31
C ILE A 126 -6.06 3.98 -18.78
N GLU A 127 -6.76 2.96 -19.23
CA GLU A 127 -8.13 3.05 -19.75
C GLU A 127 -9.16 2.55 -18.72
N ASN A 128 -10.44 2.78 -18.99
CA ASN A 128 -11.57 2.35 -18.15
C ASN A 128 -11.58 2.94 -16.74
N VAL A 129 -10.96 4.10 -16.56
CA VAL A 129 -10.95 4.89 -15.33
C VAL A 129 -11.33 6.35 -15.59
N GLU A 130 -11.90 6.99 -14.58
CA GLU A 130 -12.02 8.45 -14.52
C GLU A 130 -10.74 9.03 -13.92
N LYS A 131 -9.97 9.75 -14.71
CA LYS A 131 -8.71 10.36 -14.27
C LYS A 131 -8.98 11.65 -13.50
N ILE A 132 -8.34 11.76 -12.35
CA ILE A 132 -8.38 12.95 -11.50
C ILE A 132 -6.96 13.49 -11.43
N TYR A 133 -6.74 14.68 -11.97
CA TYR A 133 -5.44 15.34 -11.88
C TYR A 133 -5.40 16.19 -10.61
N VAL A 134 -4.42 15.91 -9.77
CA VAL A 134 -4.30 16.53 -8.44
C VAL A 134 -2.94 17.20 -8.32
N GLU A 135 -2.91 18.35 -7.67
CA GLU A 135 -1.72 19.11 -7.38
C GLU A 135 -1.85 19.75 -6.00
N GLY A 136 -0.76 19.85 -5.27
CA GLY A 136 -0.74 20.53 -3.98
C GLY A 136 0.16 19.89 -2.94
N PRO A 137 0.36 20.56 -1.80
CA PRO A 137 1.13 20.02 -0.70
C PRO A 137 0.38 18.87 -0.02
N HIS A 138 1.08 18.15 0.86
CA HIS A 138 0.42 17.18 1.72
C HIS A 138 -0.74 17.83 2.50
N PRO A 139 -1.95 17.24 2.52
CA PRO A 139 -2.31 15.86 2.20
C PRO A 139 -2.94 15.62 0.81
N ALA A 140 -2.61 16.42 -0.21
CA ALA A 140 -3.24 16.33 -1.54
C ALA A 140 -3.20 14.90 -2.14
N GLY A 141 -2.16 14.10 -1.86
CA GLY A 141 -2.04 12.71 -2.31
C GLY A 141 -2.90 11.69 -1.55
N ASN A 142 -3.61 12.10 -0.51
CA ASN A 142 -4.40 11.15 0.28
C ASN A 142 -5.73 10.81 -0.40
N SER A 143 -6.04 9.53 -0.54
CA SER A 143 -7.30 9.06 -1.13
C SER A 143 -8.54 9.67 -0.46
N SER A 144 -8.50 9.96 0.84
CA SER A 144 -9.62 10.61 1.55
C SER A 144 -9.89 12.03 1.04
N VAL A 145 -8.84 12.77 0.64
CA VAL A 145 -8.98 14.11 0.05
C VAL A 145 -9.59 14.00 -1.35
N HIS A 146 -9.16 13.02 -2.14
CA HIS A 146 -9.74 12.76 -3.46
C HIS A 146 -11.22 12.42 -3.35
N ILE A 147 -11.58 11.49 -2.45
CA ILE A 147 -12.97 11.10 -2.20
C ILE A 147 -13.81 12.30 -1.80
N HIS A 148 -13.33 13.12 -0.85
CA HIS A 148 -14.09 14.28 -0.38
C HIS A 148 -14.40 15.27 -1.52
N ASN A 149 -13.45 15.50 -2.40
CA ASN A 149 -13.59 16.51 -3.45
C ASN A 149 -14.33 16.01 -4.70
N VAL A 150 -14.31 14.70 -4.98
CA VAL A 150 -14.78 14.16 -6.27
C VAL A 150 -16.08 13.37 -6.11
N ASP A 151 -16.15 12.50 -5.11
CA ASP A 151 -17.31 11.64 -4.85
C ASP A 151 -17.47 11.42 -3.34
N PRO A 152 -17.93 12.43 -2.58
CA PRO A 152 -18.01 12.38 -1.14
C PRO A 152 -18.95 11.27 -0.65
N ILE A 153 -18.58 10.68 0.50
CA ILE A 153 -19.34 9.61 1.14
C ILE A 153 -20.50 10.21 1.92
N ASN A 154 -21.72 9.86 1.56
CA ASN A 154 -22.91 10.17 2.33
C ASN A 154 -23.22 9.07 3.35
N TYR A 155 -24.20 9.33 4.23
CA TYR A 155 -24.62 8.36 5.23
C TYR A 155 -25.03 7.03 4.58
N GLY A 156 -24.43 5.93 5.05
CA GLY A 156 -24.68 4.58 4.55
C GLY A 156 -23.91 4.19 3.29
N GLU A 157 -23.29 5.14 2.58
CA GLU A 157 -22.46 4.84 1.41
C GLU A 157 -21.08 4.29 1.81
N LYS A 158 -20.50 3.52 0.90
CA LYS A 158 -19.16 2.94 1.03
C LYS A 158 -18.37 3.16 -0.25
N ILE A 159 -17.11 3.50 -0.09
CA ILE A 159 -16.16 3.65 -1.19
C ILE A 159 -14.98 2.72 -0.92
N TRP A 160 -14.52 2.05 -1.95
CA TRP A 160 -13.32 1.22 -1.83
C TRP A 160 -12.09 1.96 -2.31
N THR A 161 -10.97 1.62 -1.71
CA THR A 161 -9.65 2.15 -2.09
C THR A 161 -8.68 0.99 -2.28
N VAL A 162 -7.86 1.07 -3.33
CA VAL A 162 -6.84 0.06 -3.63
C VAL A 162 -5.52 0.78 -3.92
N ASN A 163 -4.45 0.26 -3.35
CA ASN A 163 -3.10 0.78 -3.61
C ASN A 163 -2.65 0.38 -5.03
N PRO A 164 -1.92 1.22 -5.77
CA PRO A 164 -1.47 0.91 -7.13
C PRO A 164 -0.69 -0.41 -7.27
N GLU A 165 0.18 -0.73 -6.33
CA GLU A 165 0.90 -2.01 -6.36
C GLU A 165 -0.04 -3.20 -6.13
N ASP A 166 -1.07 -3.03 -5.31
CA ASP A 166 -2.10 -4.05 -5.08
C ASP A 166 -2.99 -4.24 -6.32
N VAL A 167 -3.24 -3.18 -7.10
CA VAL A 167 -3.89 -3.29 -8.42
C VAL A 167 -3.07 -4.16 -9.37
N VAL A 168 -1.74 -3.95 -9.40
CA VAL A 168 -0.82 -4.81 -10.17
C VAL A 168 -0.88 -6.26 -9.69
N ASN A 169 -0.87 -6.50 -8.37
CA ASN A 169 -0.94 -7.85 -7.80
C ASN A 169 -2.26 -8.55 -8.13
N ILE A 170 -3.38 -7.83 -8.14
CA ILE A 170 -4.68 -8.35 -8.64
C ILE A 170 -4.56 -8.71 -10.12
N GLY A 171 -3.97 -7.85 -10.94
CA GLY A 171 -3.74 -8.13 -12.36
C GLY A 171 -2.87 -9.36 -12.59
N ILE A 172 -1.76 -9.50 -11.86
CA ILE A 172 -0.89 -10.69 -11.90
C ILE A 172 -1.69 -11.94 -11.53
N PHE A 173 -2.50 -11.88 -10.49
CA PHE A 173 -3.34 -13.01 -10.09
C PHE A 173 -4.30 -13.43 -11.22
N PHE A 174 -5.02 -12.52 -11.83
CA PHE A 174 -5.93 -12.86 -12.94
C PHE A 174 -5.20 -13.28 -14.21
N LYS A 175 -3.96 -12.88 -14.40
CA LYS A 175 -3.10 -13.30 -15.54
C LYS A 175 -2.51 -14.69 -15.35
N THR A 176 -2.09 -15.02 -14.12
CA THR A 176 -1.29 -16.22 -13.83
C THR A 176 -2.03 -17.28 -13.03
N GLY A 177 -3.12 -16.96 -12.34
CA GLY A 177 -3.78 -17.81 -11.38
C GLY A 177 -3.04 -17.97 -10.05
N ILE A 178 -1.95 -17.24 -9.83
CA ILE A 178 -1.09 -17.37 -8.64
C ILE A 178 -1.14 -16.07 -7.83
N PHE A 179 -1.36 -16.19 -6.52
CA PHE A 179 -1.26 -15.06 -5.61
C PHE A 179 0.16 -14.52 -5.54
N SER A 180 0.31 -13.22 -5.75
CA SER A 180 1.60 -12.54 -5.64
C SER A 180 1.75 -11.90 -4.26
N CYS A 181 2.71 -12.38 -3.47
CA CYS A 181 3.11 -11.73 -2.23
C CYS A 181 4.22 -10.67 -2.42
N LYS A 182 4.58 -10.36 -3.67
CA LYS A 182 5.64 -9.40 -3.96
C LYS A 182 5.25 -8.01 -3.48
N ARG A 183 6.21 -7.33 -2.86
CA ARG A 183 6.10 -5.96 -2.40
C ARG A 183 7.40 -5.23 -2.66
N THR A 184 7.34 -4.11 -3.34
CA THR A 184 8.48 -3.21 -3.44
C THR A 184 8.52 -2.33 -2.21
N LEU A 185 9.67 -2.24 -1.56
CA LEU A 185 9.89 -1.40 -0.38
C LEU A 185 10.87 -0.29 -0.69
N ALA A 186 10.48 0.95 -0.44
CA ALA A 186 11.40 2.08 -0.36
C ALA A 186 12.07 2.07 1.02
N ILE A 187 13.39 1.91 1.08
CA ILE A 187 14.15 2.08 2.32
C ILE A 187 14.75 3.47 2.32
N VAL A 188 14.27 4.32 3.22
CA VAL A 188 14.50 5.77 3.23
C VAL A 188 14.76 6.32 4.64
N GLY A 189 15.17 7.56 4.72
CA GLY A 189 15.40 8.27 5.98
C GLY A 189 16.85 8.64 6.19
N SER A 190 17.09 9.62 7.06
CA SER A 190 18.43 10.20 7.29
C SER A 190 19.42 9.25 7.97
N SER A 191 18.95 8.15 8.58
CA SER A 191 19.80 7.08 9.10
C SER A 191 20.17 6.02 8.05
N VAL A 192 19.65 6.12 6.83
CA VAL A 192 19.92 5.20 5.72
C VAL A 192 21.02 5.78 4.85
N LYS A 193 22.18 5.11 4.75
CA LYS A 193 23.31 5.60 3.96
C LYS A 193 23.03 5.65 2.46
N ASN A 194 22.34 4.65 1.94
CA ASN A 194 22.04 4.50 0.53
C ASN A 194 20.55 4.19 0.34
N PRO A 195 19.66 5.19 0.28
CA PRO A 195 18.25 4.98 0.05
C PRO A 195 18.01 4.27 -1.30
N LYS A 196 17.20 3.21 -1.28
CA LYS A 196 16.91 2.37 -2.47
C LYS A 196 15.52 1.75 -2.40
N TYR A 197 15.05 1.30 -3.56
CA TYR A 197 13.94 0.37 -3.66
C TYR A 197 14.43 -1.08 -3.62
N TYR A 198 13.75 -1.90 -2.85
CA TYR A 198 14.05 -3.32 -2.71
C TYR A 198 12.83 -4.16 -3.09
N ASN A 199 13.05 -5.20 -3.89
CA ASN A 199 12.04 -6.23 -4.08
C ASN A 199 12.00 -7.11 -2.83
N SER A 200 10.85 -7.21 -2.25
CA SER A 200 10.58 -7.92 -1.01
C SER A 200 9.26 -8.68 -1.08
N SER A 201 8.82 -9.18 0.05
CA SER A 201 7.50 -9.80 0.20
C SER A 201 6.68 -9.07 1.26
N ILE A 202 5.37 -9.17 1.16
CA ILE A 202 4.44 -8.69 2.19
C ILE A 202 4.84 -9.31 3.53
N GLY A 203 4.92 -8.49 4.58
CA GLY A 203 5.29 -8.96 5.92
C GLY A 203 6.76 -9.35 6.08
N THR A 204 7.67 -8.81 5.28
CA THR A 204 9.10 -9.09 5.42
C THR A 204 9.65 -8.70 6.78
N SER A 205 10.65 -9.46 7.27
CA SER A 205 11.32 -9.19 8.55
C SER A 205 12.12 -7.89 8.51
N VAL A 206 11.97 -7.06 9.55
CA VAL A 206 12.75 -5.83 9.72
C VAL A 206 14.25 -6.14 9.84
N LYS A 207 14.61 -7.25 10.50
CA LYS A 207 16.00 -7.69 10.62
C LYS A 207 16.67 -7.88 9.26
N ASN A 208 15.98 -8.55 8.32
CA ASN A 208 16.51 -8.71 6.96
C ASN A 208 16.75 -7.36 6.29
N LEU A 209 15.84 -6.39 6.46
CA LEU A 209 15.99 -5.06 5.86
C LEU A 209 17.18 -4.28 6.46
N ILE A 210 17.39 -4.39 7.78
CA ILE A 210 18.53 -3.77 8.47
C ILE A 210 19.84 -4.34 7.92
N ASP A 211 19.92 -5.68 7.81
CA ASP A 211 21.12 -6.37 7.34
C ASP A 211 21.46 -5.99 5.90
N PHE A 212 20.45 -5.98 5.01
CA PHE A 212 20.64 -5.62 3.60
C PHE A 212 20.96 -4.14 3.37
N SER A 213 20.37 -3.24 4.15
CA SER A 213 20.52 -1.80 3.95
C SER A 213 21.61 -1.17 4.80
N ASN A 214 22.28 -1.97 5.66
CA ASN A 214 23.36 -1.54 6.53
C ASN A 214 23.00 -0.31 7.38
N ILE A 215 21.84 -0.38 8.03
CA ILE A 215 21.32 0.68 8.89
C ILE A 215 21.94 0.55 10.29
N ASN A 216 22.45 1.64 10.83
CA ASN A 216 22.81 1.70 12.24
C ASN A 216 21.55 1.91 13.09
N TYR A 217 20.86 0.81 13.41
CA TYR A 217 19.57 0.86 14.09
C TYR A 217 19.63 1.21 15.58
N LYS A 218 20.81 1.11 16.23
CA LYS A 218 20.94 1.34 17.69
C LYS A 218 20.56 2.75 18.14
N ASN A 219 20.78 3.75 17.27
CA ASN A 219 20.46 5.14 17.53
C ASN A 219 19.41 5.67 16.52
N SER A 220 18.60 4.78 15.99
CA SER A 220 17.61 5.14 14.97
C SER A 220 16.25 4.60 15.32
N ARG A 221 15.25 5.40 15.07
CA ARG A 221 13.84 5.00 15.08
C ARG A 221 13.54 4.33 13.76
N LEU A 222 13.10 3.07 13.83
CA LEU A 222 12.69 2.29 12.67
C LEU A 222 11.17 2.37 12.55
N ILE A 223 10.67 2.66 11.35
CA ILE A 223 9.26 2.90 11.09
C ILE A 223 8.82 2.06 9.90
N SER A 224 7.80 1.24 10.09
CA SER A 224 7.05 0.61 9.00
C SER A 224 6.01 1.59 8.48
N GLY A 225 6.14 2.01 7.24
CA GLY A 225 5.37 3.09 6.64
C GLY A 225 6.14 4.41 6.59
N ASP A 226 5.40 5.51 6.46
CA ASP A 226 5.95 6.86 6.37
C ASP A 226 6.24 7.48 7.76
N ILE A 227 6.96 8.60 7.76
CA ILE A 227 7.38 9.28 9.00
C ILE A 227 6.23 9.99 9.74
N LEU A 228 5.09 10.24 9.11
CA LEU A 228 3.96 10.96 9.70
C LEU A 228 2.91 10.02 10.31
N SER A 229 2.66 8.89 9.65
CA SER A 229 1.57 7.97 10.03
C SER A 229 2.02 6.52 10.22
N GLY A 230 3.30 6.21 9.96
CA GLY A 230 3.85 4.87 10.09
C GLY A 230 3.96 4.42 11.55
N LYS A 231 4.17 3.13 11.73
CA LYS A 231 4.28 2.48 13.04
C LYS A 231 5.74 2.23 13.38
N GLN A 232 6.16 2.64 14.58
CA GLN A 232 7.48 2.27 15.09
C GLN A 232 7.60 0.75 15.24
N VAL A 233 8.70 0.20 14.76
CA VAL A 233 9.01 -1.23 14.79
C VAL A 233 10.39 -1.49 15.36
N GLY A 234 10.57 -2.65 15.98
CA GLY A 234 11.87 -3.14 16.42
C GLY A 234 12.52 -4.09 15.40
N PRO A 235 13.79 -4.47 15.60
CA PRO A 235 14.51 -5.40 14.70
C PRO A 235 13.80 -6.75 14.55
N ASP A 236 13.14 -7.22 15.59
CA ASP A 236 12.46 -8.54 15.61
C ASP A 236 11.01 -8.47 15.09
N ASN A 237 10.55 -7.31 14.62
CA ASN A 237 9.23 -7.13 14.04
C ASN A 237 9.23 -7.36 12.52
N TYR A 238 8.07 -7.17 11.93
CA TYR A 238 7.81 -7.33 10.50
C TYR A 238 7.21 -6.04 9.93
N ILE A 239 7.38 -5.85 8.63
CA ILE A 239 6.75 -4.73 7.90
C ILE A 239 5.26 -4.98 7.80
N ASP A 240 4.47 -3.93 8.03
CA ASP A 240 3.02 -3.98 7.96
C ASP A 240 2.54 -4.36 6.55
N PHE A 241 1.43 -5.09 6.47
CA PHE A 241 0.87 -5.64 5.23
C PHE A 241 0.69 -4.57 4.13
N TYR A 242 0.28 -3.36 4.50
CA TYR A 242 -0.02 -2.27 3.56
C TYR A 242 1.15 -1.32 3.33
N SER A 243 2.26 -1.49 4.03
CA SER A 243 3.41 -0.60 3.91
C SER A 243 4.29 -0.97 2.71
N ASN A 244 4.66 0.05 1.95
CA ASN A 244 5.65 -0.01 0.88
C ASN A 244 6.85 0.89 1.15
N THR A 245 6.95 1.42 2.37
CA THR A 245 8.05 2.25 2.84
C THR A 245 8.55 1.71 4.18
N PHE A 246 9.86 1.68 4.34
CA PHE A 246 10.55 1.46 5.60
C PHE A 246 11.46 2.65 5.85
N CYS A 247 11.19 3.39 6.91
CA CYS A 247 11.91 4.61 7.23
C CYS A 247 12.79 4.44 8.45
N ALA A 248 14.04 4.92 8.39
CA ALA A 248 14.95 4.98 9.52
C ALA A 248 15.47 6.40 9.71
N ILE A 249 15.15 6.98 10.85
CA ILE A 249 15.57 8.34 11.25
C ILE A 249 16.28 8.29 12.59
N PRO A 250 17.14 9.27 12.92
CA PRO A 250 17.77 9.34 14.24
C PRO A 250 16.73 9.38 15.36
N GLU A 251 16.98 8.66 16.46
CA GLU A 251 16.16 8.81 17.66
C GLU A 251 16.39 10.20 18.26
N GLY A 252 15.33 10.94 18.53
CA GLY A 252 15.39 12.34 18.95
C GLY A 252 15.79 12.57 20.41
N ASP A 253 16.78 11.85 20.94
CA ASP A 253 17.18 11.88 22.36
C ASP A 253 17.88 13.17 22.81
N LYS A 254 18.23 14.03 21.85
CA LYS A 254 18.95 15.27 22.15
C LYS A 254 17.97 16.43 22.34
N HIS A 255 17.82 16.88 23.58
CA HIS A 255 17.08 18.11 23.84
C HIS A 255 17.81 19.31 23.24
N ARG A 256 17.12 20.08 22.42
CA ARG A 256 17.63 21.33 21.88
C ARG A 256 17.14 22.51 22.71
N PHE A 257 18.04 23.35 23.16
CA PHE A 257 17.70 24.58 23.86
C PHE A 257 16.91 25.48 22.91
N PHE A 258 15.73 25.94 23.31
CA PHE A 258 14.77 26.67 22.48
C PHE A 258 14.37 25.99 21.17
N GLY A 259 14.47 24.68 21.04
CA GLY A 259 14.11 23.92 19.81
C GLY A 259 12.64 24.03 19.38
N TRP A 260 11.78 24.62 20.22
CA TRP A 260 10.37 24.92 19.95
C TRP A 260 10.12 26.27 19.28
N ILE A 261 11.17 27.15 19.19
CA ILE A 261 11.06 28.44 18.52
C ILE A 261 11.32 28.25 17.01
N PRO A 262 10.39 28.63 16.13
CA PRO A 262 10.62 28.61 14.69
C PRO A 262 11.88 29.42 14.33
N PHE A 263 12.69 28.92 13.41
CA PHE A 263 13.89 29.58 12.87
C PHE A 263 15.15 29.58 13.73
N VAL A 264 15.15 28.97 14.91
CA VAL A 264 16.37 28.87 15.75
C VAL A 264 17.36 27.86 15.19
N ASP A 265 16.89 26.88 14.40
CA ASP A 265 17.76 25.91 13.72
C ASP A 265 17.30 25.66 12.29
N ASN A 266 18.17 25.96 11.33
CA ASN A 266 18.05 25.50 9.95
C ASN A 266 18.35 23.97 9.83
N PHE A 267 18.39 23.24 10.93
CA PHE A 267 18.75 21.84 11.05
C PHE A 267 17.58 21.03 11.60
N ILE A 268 16.47 21.05 10.88
CA ILE A 268 15.52 19.94 10.98
C ILE A 268 16.07 18.84 10.05
N PRO A 269 16.35 17.62 10.57
CA PRO A 269 16.89 16.52 9.76
C PRO A 269 15.94 16.09 8.66
#